data_bbd63f03f0e81f1b482797fb40963402
#
_entry.id   bbd63f03f0e81f1b482797fb40963402
#
_cell.length_a   1.000
_cell.length_b   1.000
_cell.length_c   1.000
_cell.angle_alpha   90.00
_cell.angle_beta   90.00
_cell.angle_gamma   90.00
#
_symmetry.space_group_name_H-M   'P 1'
#
loop_
_entity.id
_entity.type
_entity.pdbx_description
1 polymer ?
#
loop_
_entity_poly.entity_id
_entity_poly.type
_entity_poly.pdbx_seq_one_letter_code
_entity_poly.pdbx_strand_id
1 'polypeptide(L)'
;MKKLLNIFAKAVILSFVIIITERIYPVMRMRKKKNSEARLQACAELIINTPKELEAYRDRFPVYLEIGCGKGGFIRDTAKRYPDRLFIAAELQTSAIITALENSKAAELTNVRFMNVNAMNLGEFFKKGDVKEIYLNFSDPWPKKGHTKRRLTYRDFLNVYKNILADDGVIKMKTDNDGLFEFSLEEFKECGWSLDKITYDLHSEDYARDNIMTEYEKNFSSQGINIKSLEARPNF
;
A
#
# COMPACT_ATOMS: atom_id res chain seq x y z
N MET A 1 -52.18 0.43 -1.51
CA MET A 1 -51.43 0.45 -0.23
C MET A 1 -50.15 -0.38 -0.23
N LYS A 2 -50.12 -1.64 -0.66
CA LYS A 2 -48.92 -2.51 -0.64
C LYS A 2 -47.71 -2.00 -1.48
N LYS A 3 -47.90 -1.27 -2.59
CA LYS A 3 -46.83 -0.71 -3.41
C LYS A 3 -46.10 0.49 -2.76
N LEU A 4 -46.80 1.35 -2.01
CA LEU A 4 -46.20 2.46 -1.28
C LEU A 4 -45.36 1.99 -0.09
N LEU A 5 -45.81 0.95 0.64
CA LEU A 5 -45.04 0.38 1.76
C LEU A 5 -43.68 -0.19 1.32
N ASN A 6 -43.63 -0.78 0.11
CA ASN A 6 -42.38 -1.38 -0.41
C ASN A 6 -41.35 -0.33 -0.89
N ILE A 7 -41.83 0.84 -1.33
CA ILE A 7 -40.96 1.96 -1.71
C ILE A 7 -40.35 2.62 -0.47
N PHE A 8 -41.17 2.79 0.59
CA PHE A 8 -40.70 3.32 1.88
C PHE A 8 -39.68 2.39 2.56
N ALA A 9 -39.93 1.07 2.56
CA ALA A 9 -38.99 0.10 3.14
C ALA A 9 -37.66 0.08 2.39
N LYS A 10 -37.66 0.15 1.05
CA LYS A 10 -36.41 0.24 0.26
C LYS A 10 -35.67 1.56 0.48
N ALA A 11 -36.35 2.68 0.62
CA ALA A 11 -35.74 3.98 0.90
C ALA A 11 -35.11 4.01 2.30
N VAL A 12 -35.78 3.43 3.30
CA VAL A 12 -35.23 3.34 4.68
C VAL A 12 -34.02 2.40 4.74
N ILE A 13 -34.05 1.26 4.05
CA ILE A 13 -32.90 0.34 3.97
C ILE A 13 -31.73 1.02 3.23
N LEU A 14 -32.00 1.73 2.13
CA LEU A 14 -30.96 2.48 1.39
C LEU A 14 -30.34 3.60 2.25
N SER A 15 -31.16 4.32 3.03
CA SER A 15 -30.68 5.34 3.96
C SER A 15 -29.85 4.76 5.12
N PHE A 16 -30.23 3.59 5.63
CA PHE A 16 -29.45 2.89 6.66
C PHE A 16 -28.12 2.35 6.13
N VAL A 17 -28.08 1.84 4.90
CA VAL A 17 -26.84 1.40 4.25
C VAL A 17 -25.93 2.59 3.98
N ILE A 18 -26.46 3.73 3.54
CA ILE A 18 -25.66 4.95 3.33
C ILE A 18 -25.11 5.51 4.65
N ILE A 19 -25.88 5.46 5.74
CA ILE A 19 -25.44 5.93 7.07
C ILE A 19 -24.37 5.00 7.67
N ILE A 20 -24.43 3.71 7.41
CA ILE A 20 -23.41 2.73 7.87
C ILE A 20 -22.12 2.90 7.06
N THR A 21 -22.18 3.19 5.75
CA THR A 21 -20.99 3.40 4.92
C THR A 21 -20.27 4.73 5.20
N GLU A 22 -20.98 5.77 5.65
CA GLU A 22 -20.34 7.05 6.03
C GLU A 22 -19.69 7.04 7.43
N ARG A 23 -19.98 6.06 8.29
CA ARG A 23 -19.47 6.00 9.67
C ARG A 23 -18.14 5.27 9.86
N ILE A 24 -17.58 4.63 8.84
CA ILE A 24 -16.48 3.66 9.04
C ILE A 24 -15.08 4.23 8.76
N TYR A 25 -14.93 5.36 8.08
CA TYR A 25 -13.60 5.94 7.85
C TYR A 25 -13.51 7.41 8.28
N PRO A 26 -13.21 7.70 9.57
CA PRO A 26 -12.56 8.96 9.85
C PRO A 26 -11.20 8.91 9.15
N VAL A 27 -10.96 9.78 8.17
CA VAL A 27 -9.59 10.09 7.72
C VAL A 27 -8.85 10.53 8.97
N MET A 28 -8.11 9.60 9.55
CA MET A 28 -7.39 9.82 10.80
C MET A 28 -6.20 10.72 10.47
N ARG A 29 -6.45 12.02 10.52
CA ARG A 29 -5.41 13.04 10.34
C ARG A 29 -4.41 12.85 11.48
N MET A 30 -3.33 12.14 11.21
CA MET A 30 -2.30 11.89 12.19
C MET A 30 -1.72 13.22 12.68
N ARG A 31 -1.78 13.45 14.00
CA ARG A 31 -1.22 14.66 14.62
C ARG A 31 0.30 14.68 14.43
N LYS A 32 0.84 15.88 14.15
CA LYS A 32 2.29 16.10 14.14
C LYS A 32 2.88 15.58 15.46
N LYS A 33 3.82 14.63 15.41
CA LYS A 33 4.45 14.10 16.61
C LYS A 33 5.38 15.17 17.21
N LYS A 34 5.38 15.25 18.54
CA LYS A 34 6.32 16.10 19.27
C LYS A 34 7.75 15.65 18.97
N ASN A 35 8.67 16.59 18.79
CA ASN A 35 10.10 16.32 18.51
C ASN A 35 10.36 15.46 17.23
N SER A 36 9.53 15.62 16.17
CA SER A 36 9.65 14.82 14.93
C SER A 36 11.04 14.87 14.31
N GLU A 37 11.70 16.03 14.32
CA GLU A 37 13.01 16.22 13.72
C GLU A 37 14.11 15.44 14.48
N ALA A 38 14.16 15.55 15.79
CA ALA A 38 15.11 14.80 16.62
C ALA A 38 14.90 13.27 16.48
N ARG A 39 13.64 12.82 16.35
CA ARG A 39 13.31 11.40 16.16
C ARG A 39 13.71 10.88 14.79
N LEU A 40 13.56 11.67 13.74
CA LEU A 40 14.08 11.35 12.40
C LEU A 40 15.61 11.26 12.43
N GLN A 41 16.25 12.25 13.04
CA GLN A 41 17.72 12.27 13.17
C GLN A 41 18.24 11.05 13.96
N ALA A 42 17.55 10.59 14.98
CA ALA A 42 17.89 9.39 15.73
C ALA A 42 17.81 8.08 14.90
N CYS A 43 17.20 8.11 13.72
CA CYS A 43 17.06 6.97 12.80
C CYS A 43 17.64 7.31 11.40
N ALA A 44 18.52 8.31 11.30
CA ALA A 44 19.00 8.81 10.01
C ALA A 44 19.69 7.73 9.16
N GLU A 45 20.32 6.74 9.78
CA GLU A 45 20.97 5.60 9.12
C GLU A 45 20.02 4.70 8.33
N LEU A 46 18.72 4.75 8.64
CA LEU A 46 17.68 3.99 7.94
C LEU A 46 16.99 4.80 6.83
N ILE A 47 17.29 6.10 6.70
CA ILE A 47 16.60 6.99 5.78
C ILE A 47 17.41 7.18 4.51
N ILE A 48 16.74 7.12 3.36
CA ILE A 48 17.28 7.52 2.05
C ILE A 48 16.57 8.82 1.64
N ASN A 49 17.30 9.93 1.57
CA ASN A 49 16.78 11.24 1.20
C ASN A 49 17.12 11.63 -0.24
N THR A 50 18.14 11.02 -0.84
CA THR A 50 18.61 11.38 -2.17
C THR A 50 18.89 10.15 -3.03
N PRO A 51 18.80 10.27 -4.37
CA PRO A 51 19.20 9.19 -5.28
C PRO A 51 20.65 8.73 -5.06
N LYS A 52 21.55 9.65 -4.67
CA LYS A 52 22.97 9.33 -4.39
C LYS A 52 23.12 8.40 -3.18
N GLU A 53 22.32 8.58 -2.14
CA GLU A 53 22.31 7.67 -0.98
C GLU A 53 21.81 6.28 -1.35
N LEU A 54 20.88 6.18 -2.30
CA LEU A 54 20.38 4.90 -2.81
C LEU A 54 21.44 4.12 -3.58
N GLU A 55 22.37 4.81 -4.27
CA GLU A 55 23.47 4.16 -5.01
C GLU A 55 24.39 3.29 -4.11
N ALA A 56 24.46 3.59 -2.81
CA ALA A 56 25.22 2.77 -1.85
C ALA A 56 24.66 1.34 -1.67
N TYR A 57 23.48 1.05 -2.22
CA TYR A 57 22.80 -0.25 -2.12
C TYR A 57 22.65 -0.96 -3.47
N ARG A 58 23.34 -0.50 -4.53
CA ARG A 58 23.22 -1.04 -5.90
C ARG A 58 23.57 -2.52 -6.02
N ASP A 59 24.49 -3.02 -5.23
CA ASP A 59 24.86 -4.44 -5.15
C ASP A 59 23.73 -5.34 -4.61
N ARG A 60 22.69 -4.74 -4.02
CA ARG A 60 21.52 -5.43 -3.46
C ARG A 60 20.26 -5.31 -4.32
N PHE A 61 20.36 -4.78 -5.54
CA PHE A 61 19.24 -4.64 -6.46
C PHE A 61 18.98 -5.93 -7.25
N PRO A 62 17.74 -6.17 -7.71
CA PRO A 62 16.56 -5.33 -7.51
C PRO A 62 15.98 -5.39 -6.09
N VAL A 63 15.34 -4.29 -5.66
CA VAL A 63 14.76 -4.13 -4.33
C VAL A 63 13.26 -4.47 -4.29
N TYR A 64 12.73 -4.59 -3.07
CA TYR A 64 11.32 -4.81 -2.76
C TYR A 64 10.75 -3.54 -2.12
N LEU A 65 9.72 -2.93 -2.73
CA LEU A 65 9.23 -1.60 -2.39
C LEU A 65 7.81 -1.65 -1.82
N GLU A 66 7.61 -1.19 -0.58
CA GLU A 66 6.27 -0.92 -0.04
C GLU A 66 5.93 0.56 -0.17
N ILE A 67 4.79 0.90 -0.77
CA ILE A 67 4.32 2.28 -0.93
C ILE A 67 3.14 2.52 0.00
N GLY A 68 3.25 3.53 0.88
CA GLY A 68 2.30 3.79 1.94
C GLY A 68 2.48 2.84 3.13
N CYS A 69 3.71 2.64 3.58
CA CYS A 69 4.03 1.65 4.62
C CYS A 69 3.42 1.97 6.01
N GLY A 70 2.88 3.16 6.20
CA GLY A 70 2.28 3.58 7.46
C GLY A 70 3.24 3.44 8.64
N LYS A 71 2.92 2.60 9.62
CA LYS A 71 3.76 2.34 10.81
C LYS A 71 4.81 1.24 10.59
N GLY A 72 4.93 0.70 9.38
CA GLY A 72 5.98 -0.22 8.97
C GLY A 72 5.83 -1.66 9.49
N GLY A 73 4.64 -2.07 9.92
CA GLY A 73 4.43 -3.44 10.42
C GLY A 73 4.74 -4.50 9.37
N PHE A 74 4.17 -4.37 8.17
CA PHE A 74 4.35 -5.32 7.07
C PHE A 74 5.82 -5.37 6.61
N ILE A 75 6.42 -4.20 6.31
CA ILE A 75 7.79 -4.17 5.80
C ILE A 75 8.79 -4.73 6.80
N ARG A 76 8.60 -4.45 8.11
CA ARG A 76 9.41 -5.01 9.20
C ARG A 76 9.30 -6.53 9.24
N ASP A 77 8.10 -7.09 9.22
CA ASP A 77 7.87 -8.52 9.35
C ASP A 77 8.35 -9.26 8.08
N THR A 78 8.23 -8.61 6.91
CA THR A 78 8.75 -9.11 5.63
C THR A 78 10.29 -9.10 5.62
N ALA A 79 10.92 -8.02 6.09
CA ALA A 79 12.37 -7.92 6.16
C ALA A 79 12.99 -8.95 7.11
N LYS A 80 12.33 -9.27 8.22
CA LYS A 80 12.75 -10.36 9.13
C LYS A 80 12.69 -11.73 8.44
N ARG A 81 11.65 -11.98 7.66
CA ARG A 81 11.45 -13.27 6.98
C ARG A 81 12.44 -13.50 5.82
N TYR A 82 12.88 -12.43 5.16
CA TYR A 82 13.76 -12.48 4.00
C TYR A 82 15.01 -11.61 4.21
N PRO A 83 15.97 -12.05 5.04
CA PRO A 83 17.13 -11.25 5.43
C PRO A 83 18.12 -10.99 4.28
N ASP A 84 18.08 -11.81 3.24
CA ASP A 84 18.87 -11.70 2.01
C ASP A 84 18.39 -10.63 1.03
N ARG A 85 17.17 -10.08 1.23
CA ARG A 85 16.56 -9.08 0.35
C ARG A 85 16.65 -7.69 0.94
N LEU A 86 16.76 -6.68 0.09
CA LEU A 86 16.64 -5.28 0.50
C LEU A 86 15.20 -4.79 0.31
N PHE A 87 14.62 -4.31 1.38
CA PHE A 87 13.30 -3.71 1.39
C PHE A 87 13.41 -2.18 1.51
N ILE A 88 12.60 -1.47 0.72
CA ILE A 88 12.47 -0.02 0.81
C ILE A 88 11.01 0.32 1.07
N ALA A 89 10.76 1.19 2.05
CA ALA A 89 9.43 1.63 2.43
C ALA A 89 9.27 3.12 2.13
N ALA A 90 8.35 3.46 1.24
CA ALA A 90 7.99 4.85 0.92
C ALA A 90 6.72 5.26 1.68
N GLU A 91 6.76 6.42 2.36
CA GLU A 91 5.62 6.97 3.10
C GLU A 91 5.62 8.50 3.01
N LEU A 92 4.47 9.08 2.66
CA LEU A 92 4.31 10.53 2.55
C LEU A 92 4.11 11.20 3.92
N GLN A 93 3.46 10.50 4.85
CA GLN A 93 3.10 11.03 6.17
C GLN A 93 4.27 10.91 7.15
N THR A 94 4.97 12.02 7.42
CA THR A 94 6.13 12.06 8.33
C THR A 94 5.83 11.46 9.71
N SER A 95 4.63 11.64 10.23
CA SER A 95 4.24 11.07 11.54
C SER A 95 4.12 9.54 11.52
N ALA A 96 3.78 8.94 10.39
CA ALA A 96 3.72 7.50 10.22
C ALA A 96 5.13 6.90 10.06
N ILE A 97 5.93 7.46 9.15
CA ILE A 97 7.29 6.95 8.87
C ILE A 97 8.19 6.99 10.11
N ILE A 98 8.06 7.99 10.99
CA ILE A 98 8.80 8.04 12.25
C ILE A 98 8.55 6.76 13.09
N THR A 99 7.31 6.30 13.16
CA THR A 99 7.00 5.08 13.91
C THR A 99 7.60 3.85 13.23
N ALA A 100 7.54 3.79 11.90
CA ALA A 100 8.13 2.70 11.12
C ALA A 100 9.66 2.61 11.32
N LEU A 101 10.32 3.76 11.30
CA LEU A 101 11.77 3.89 11.54
C LEU A 101 12.14 3.38 12.93
N GLU A 102 11.48 3.88 13.97
CA GLU A 102 11.76 3.49 15.36
C GLU A 102 11.53 1.99 15.59
N ASN A 103 10.45 1.44 15.07
CA ASN A 103 10.14 0.02 15.18
C ASN A 103 11.18 -0.86 14.46
N SER A 104 11.66 -0.42 13.29
CA SER A 104 12.67 -1.16 12.53
C SER A 104 14.06 -1.06 13.17
N LYS A 105 14.41 0.10 13.73
CA LYS A 105 15.64 0.29 14.51
C LYS A 105 15.63 -0.57 15.77
N ALA A 106 14.55 -0.55 16.53
CA ALA A 106 14.38 -1.40 17.73
C ALA A 106 14.43 -2.90 17.43
N ALA A 107 14.09 -3.29 16.19
CA ALA A 107 14.18 -4.67 15.71
C ALA A 107 15.55 -4.99 15.06
N GLU A 108 16.51 -4.06 15.10
CA GLU A 108 17.88 -4.18 14.59
C GLU A 108 17.96 -4.64 13.11
N LEU A 109 16.98 -4.19 12.28
CA LEU A 109 16.91 -4.59 10.89
C LEU A 109 17.98 -3.88 10.04
N THR A 110 18.79 -4.65 9.34
CA THR A 110 19.87 -4.14 8.46
C THR A 110 19.47 -4.08 6.99
N ASN A 111 18.37 -4.74 6.63
CA ASN A 111 17.89 -4.92 5.26
C ASN A 111 16.62 -4.14 4.94
N VAL A 112 16.31 -3.09 5.70
CA VAL A 112 15.19 -2.16 5.40
C VAL A 112 15.69 -0.72 5.37
N ARG A 113 15.13 0.08 4.44
CA ARG A 113 15.36 1.52 4.34
C ARG A 113 14.05 2.24 4.12
N PHE A 114 14.01 3.52 4.45
CA PHE A 114 12.80 4.34 4.41
C PHE A 114 13.01 5.60 3.59
N MET A 115 11.95 6.02 2.88
CA MET A 115 11.93 7.24 2.07
C MET A 115 10.69 8.05 2.44
N ASN A 116 10.87 9.29 2.91
CA ASN A 116 9.73 10.19 3.13
C ASN A 116 9.43 10.95 1.82
N VAL A 117 8.78 10.28 0.88
CA VAL A 117 8.63 10.74 -0.50
C VAL A 117 7.22 10.52 -1.01
N ASN A 118 6.78 11.38 -1.94
CA ASN A 118 5.58 11.13 -2.73
C ASN A 118 5.89 10.03 -3.76
N ALA A 119 5.01 9.03 -3.89
CA ALA A 119 5.16 7.94 -4.84
C ALA A 119 5.30 8.42 -6.31
N MET A 120 4.78 9.59 -6.68
CA MET A 120 4.98 10.20 -7.99
C MET A 120 6.46 10.52 -8.31
N ASN A 121 7.27 10.72 -7.26
CA ASN A 121 8.68 11.08 -7.40
C ASN A 121 9.63 9.87 -7.34
N LEU A 122 9.11 8.64 -7.25
CA LEU A 122 9.94 7.43 -7.18
C LEU A 122 10.85 7.26 -8.40
N GLY A 123 10.44 7.75 -9.57
CA GLY A 123 11.26 7.75 -10.79
C GLY A 123 12.51 8.64 -10.70
N GLU A 124 12.63 9.53 -9.72
CA GLU A 124 13.84 10.30 -9.46
C GLU A 124 14.92 9.45 -8.74
N PHE A 125 14.49 8.41 -8.03
CA PHE A 125 15.34 7.52 -7.23
C PHE A 125 15.65 6.21 -7.95
N PHE A 126 14.64 5.63 -8.61
CA PHE A 126 14.72 4.30 -9.23
C PHE A 126 14.69 4.40 -10.75
N LYS A 127 15.44 3.51 -11.40
CA LYS A 127 15.45 3.30 -12.86
C LYS A 127 14.73 1.99 -13.19
N LYS A 128 14.50 1.79 -14.47
CA LYS A 128 13.97 0.52 -15.00
C LYS A 128 14.83 -0.66 -14.52
N GLY A 129 14.16 -1.66 -13.95
CA GLY A 129 14.81 -2.86 -13.42
C GLY A 129 15.21 -2.78 -11.95
N ASP A 130 15.14 -1.61 -11.32
CA ASP A 130 15.58 -1.42 -9.93
C ASP A 130 14.64 -2.06 -8.90
N VAL A 131 13.36 -2.24 -9.24
CA VAL A 131 12.34 -2.74 -8.30
C VAL A 131 11.79 -4.08 -8.77
N LYS A 132 11.86 -5.10 -7.91
CA LYS A 132 11.34 -6.45 -8.19
C LYS A 132 9.86 -6.57 -7.87
N GLU A 133 9.45 -6.11 -6.71
CA GLU A 133 8.07 -6.16 -6.26
C GLU A 133 7.66 -4.82 -5.66
N ILE A 134 6.44 -4.39 -5.95
CA ILE A 134 5.78 -3.25 -5.30
C ILE A 134 4.61 -3.78 -4.49
N TYR A 135 4.55 -3.40 -3.22
CA TYR A 135 3.45 -3.72 -2.32
C TYR A 135 2.56 -2.50 -2.11
N LEU A 136 1.27 -2.63 -2.41
CA LEU A 136 0.22 -1.64 -2.18
C LEU A 136 -0.77 -2.22 -1.15
N ASN A 137 -0.49 -2.05 0.12
CA ASN A 137 -1.25 -2.64 1.20
C ASN A 137 -2.19 -1.61 1.83
N PHE A 138 -3.51 -1.79 1.71
CA PHE A 138 -4.54 -0.98 2.38
C PHE A 138 -4.37 0.53 2.16
N SER A 139 -4.01 0.91 0.93
CA SER A 139 -3.89 2.32 0.55
C SER A 139 -5.24 3.04 0.62
N ASP A 140 -5.21 4.35 0.82
CA ASP A 140 -6.41 5.19 0.95
C ASP A 140 -7.34 5.05 -0.27
N PRO A 141 -8.63 4.72 -0.08
CA PRO A 141 -9.57 4.46 -1.18
C PRO A 141 -10.05 5.72 -1.89
N TRP A 142 -9.90 6.91 -1.29
CA TRP A 142 -10.33 8.19 -1.86
C TRP A 142 -11.70 8.12 -2.53
N PRO A 143 -12.82 7.95 -1.77
CA PRO A 143 -14.14 7.61 -2.34
C PRO A 143 -14.76 8.73 -3.18
N LYS A 144 -14.34 9.99 -2.99
CA LYS A 144 -14.87 11.13 -3.76
C LYS A 144 -14.28 11.15 -5.17
N LYS A 145 -15.12 11.29 -6.23
CA LYS A 145 -14.68 11.37 -7.64
C LYS A 145 -13.55 12.38 -7.88
N GLY A 146 -13.61 13.56 -7.26
CA GLY A 146 -12.55 14.57 -7.38
C GLY A 146 -11.20 14.17 -6.80
N HIS A 147 -11.12 13.07 -6.06
CA HIS A 147 -9.90 12.55 -5.45
C HIS A 147 -9.35 11.28 -6.11
N THR A 148 -9.97 10.79 -7.18
CA THR A 148 -9.59 9.55 -7.88
C THR A 148 -8.09 9.51 -8.24
N LYS A 149 -7.53 10.64 -8.67
CA LYS A 149 -6.09 10.77 -9.01
C LYS A 149 -5.14 10.60 -7.82
N ARG A 150 -5.64 10.51 -6.58
CA ARG A 150 -4.83 10.26 -5.38
C ARG A 150 -4.67 8.78 -5.05
N ARG A 151 -5.47 7.91 -5.68
CA ARG A 151 -5.38 6.47 -5.49
C ARG A 151 -4.04 5.97 -6.02
N LEU A 152 -3.33 5.17 -5.27
CA LEU A 152 -2.01 4.64 -5.67
C LEU A 152 -2.08 3.70 -6.89
N THR A 153 -3.26 3.26 -7.29
CA THR A 153 -3.50 2.49 -8.51
C THR A 153 -4.02 3.34 -9.68
N TYR A 154 -4.07 4.70 -9.54
CA TYR A 154 -4.40 5.57 -10.66
C TYR A 154 -3.28 5.56 -11.71
N ARG A 155 -3.64 5.68 -12.99
CA ARG A 155 -2.76 5.56 -14.17
C ARG A 155 -1.45 6.34 -14.09
N ASP A 156 -1.45 7.52 -13.48
CA ASP A 156 -0.23 8.33 -13.35
C ASP A 156 0.80 7.61 -12.47
N PHE A 157 0.37 6.97 -11.37
CA PHE A 157 1.23 6.15 -10.53
C PHE A 157 1.65 4.86 -11.24
N LEU A 158 0.72 4.20 -11.96
CA LEU A 158 1.03 2.97 -12.71
C LEU A 158 2.12 3.22 -13.76
N ASN A 159 2.14 4.40 -14.39
CA ASN A 159 3.23 4.80 -15.30
C ASN A 159 4.57 4.93 -14.57
N VAL A 160 4.59 5.53 -13.37
CA VAL A 160 5.82 5.60 -12.56
C VAL A 160 6.30 4.19 -12.23
N TYR A 161 5.41 3.31 -11.77
CA TYR A 161 5.76 1.94 -11.39
C TYR A 161 6.29 1.12 -12.58
N LYS A 162 5.68 1.27 -13.76
CA LYS A 162 6.15 0.62 -14.99
C LYS A 162 7.59 0.98 -15.34
N ASN A 163 7.97 2.23 -15.06
CA ASN A 163 9.31 2.76 -15.38
C ASN A 163 10.39 2.36 -14.36
N ILE A 164 10.04 1.78 -13.22
CA ILE A 164 11.00 1.36 -12.20
C ILE A 164 11.04 -0.16 -11.99
N LEU A 165 9.97 -0.87 -12.34
CA LEU A 165 9.88 -2.32 -12.20
C LEU A 165 10.85 -3.05 -13.15
N ALA A 166 11.37 -4.17 -12.68
CA ALA A 166 12.06 -5.15 -13.52
C ALA A 166 11.09 -5.77 -14.55
N ASP A 167 11.63 -6.39 -15.61
CA ASP A 167 10.82 -6.98 -16.67
C ASP A 167 9.89 -8.09 -16.16
N ASP A 168 10.35 -8.85 -15.17
CA ASP A 168 9.56 -9.85 -14.45
C ASP A 168 9.00 -9.34 -13.12
N GLY A 169 8.99 -8.01 -12.93
CA GLY A 169 8.49 -7.36 -11.73
C GLY A 169 6.97 -7.44 -11.57
N VAL A 170 6.48 -7.29 -10.34
CA VAL A 170 5.07 -7.43 -10.01
C VAL A 170 4.62 -6.39 -8.98
N ILE A 171 3.39 -5.90 -9.14
CA ILE A 171 2.67 -5.18 -8.09
C ILE A 171 1.78 -6.18 -7.36
N LYS A 172 1.84 -6.20 -6.04
CA LYS A 172 0.96 -6.98 -5.16
C LYS A 172 0.09 -6.00 -4.39
N MET A 173 -1.22 -6.09 -4.57
CA MET A 173 -2.19 -5.21 -3.92
C MET A 173 -3.06 -6.00 -2.96
N LYS A 174 -3.31 -5.43 -1.78
CA LYS A 174 -4.31 -5.90 -0.81
C LYS A 174 -5.18 -4.75 -0.33
N THR A 175 -6.49 -4.98 -0.20
CA THR A 175 -7.44 -4.00 0.33
C THR A 175 -8.70 -4.68 0.89
N ASP A 176 -9.32 -4.07 1.89
CA ASP A 176 -10.65 -4.39 2.39
C ASP A 176 -11.76 -3.68 1.59
N ASN A 177 -11.39 -2.66 0.79
CA ASN A 177 -12.33 -1.75 0.13
C ASN A 177 -12.70 -2.21 -1.29
N ASP A 178 -13.98 -2.59 -1.48
CA ASP A 178 -14.51 -3.05 -2.78
C ASP A 178 -14.37 -1.98 -3.87
N GLY A 179 -14.71 -0.73 -3.58
CA GLY A 179 -14.67 0.35 -4.57
C GLY A 179 -13.27 0.70 -5.05
N LEU A 180 -12.26 0.58 -4.18
CA LEU A 180 -10.86 0.71 -4.58
C LEU A 180 -10.41 -0.50 -5.40
N PHE A 181 -10.84 -1.70 -5.03
CA PHE A 181 -10.46 -2.93 -5.71
C PHE A 181 -10.98 -2.95 -7.15
N GLU A 182 -12.29 -2.71 -7.35
CA GLU A 182 -12.90 -2.63 -8.68
C GLU A 182 -12.24 -1.55 -9.56
N PHE A 183 -12.06 -0.36 -9.00
CA PHE A 183 -11.34 0.71 -9.69
C PHE A 183 -9.93 0.27 -10.12
N SER A 184 -9.21 -0.43 -9.25
CA SER A 184 -7.85 -0.89 -9.53
C SER A 184 -7.81 -1.93 -10.64
N LEU A 185 -8.76 -2.87 -10.66
CA LEU A 185 -8.91 -3.86 -11.74
C LEU A 185 -9.11 -3.17 -13.10
N GLU A 186 -9.94 -2.11 -13.16
CA GLU A 186 -10.18 -1.33 -14.38
C GLU A 186 -8.93 -0.56 -14.81
N GLU A 187 -8.30 0.20 -13.91
CA GLU A 187 -7.12 1.01 -14.21
C GLU A 187 -5.93 0.15 -14.69
N PHE A 188 -5.66 -0.98 -14.04
CA PHE A 188 -4.61 -1.90 -14.48
C PHE A 188 -4.87 -2.41 -15.90
N LYS A 189 -6.11 -2.84 -16.21
CA LYS A 189 -6.50 -3.32 -17.55
C LYS A 189 -6.37 -2.21 -18.60
N GLU A 190 -6.89 -1.02 -18.32
CA GLU A 190 -6.82 0.13 -19.24
C GLU A 190 -5.37 0.58 -19.50
N CYS A 191 -4.48 0.43 -18.52
CA CYS A 191 -3.06 0.74 -18.66
C CYS A 191 -2.23 -0.41 -19.26
N GLY A 192 -2.86 -1.49 -19.72
CA GLY A 192 -2.18 -2.59 -20.40
C GLY A 192 -1.36 -3.48 -19.45
N TRP A 193 -1.84 -3.69 -18.21
CA TRP A 193 -1.22 -4.63 -17.27
C TRP A 193 -1.93 -5.98 -17.33
N SER A 194 -1.16 -7.07 -17.22
CA SER A 194 -1.69 -8.41 -17.00
C SER A 194 -2.00 -8.60 -15.52
N LEU A 195 -3.18 -9.17 -15.22
CA LEU A 195 -3.61 -9.43 -13.86
C LEU A 195 -3.62 -10.93 -13.57
N ASP A 196 -3.18 -11.29 -12.38
CA ASP A 196 -3.14 -12.66 -11.86
C ASP A 196 -3.56 -12.68 -10.38
N LYS A 197 -3.91 -13.87 -9.86
CA LYS A 197 -4.30 -14.09 -8.47
C LYS A 197 -5.36 -13.10 -7.97
N ILE A 198 -6.34 -12.79 -8.82
CA ILE A 198 -7.47 -11.94 -8.46
C ILE A 198 -8.37 -12.72 -7.51
N THR A 199 -8.54 -12.22 -6.28
CA THR A 199 -9.47 -12.81 -5.31
C THR A 199 -10.16 -11.76 -4.47
N TYR A 200 -11.40 -12.07 -4.06
CA TYR A 200 -12.19 -11.27 -3.12
C TYR A 200 -12.09 -11.78 -1.69
N ASP A 201 -11.35 -12.88 -1.47
CA ASP A 201 -11.07 -13.45 -0.15
C ASP A 201 -9.68 -14.10 -0.12
N LEU A 202 -8.65 -13.29 0.10
CA LEU A 202 -7.26 -13.73 0.12
C LEU A 202 -7.02 -14.90 1.08
N HIS A 203 -7.69 -14.90 2.24
CA HIS A 203 -7.42 -15.89 3.27
C HIS A 203 -8.01 -17.27 2.96
N SER A 204 -8.92 -17.38 1.98
CA SER A 204 -9.43 -18.65 1.48
C SER A 204 -8.50 -19.31 0.45
N GLU A 205 -7.50 -18.59 -0.05
CA GLU A 205 -6.63 -19.05 -1.13
C GLU A 205 -5.44 -19.87 -0.62
N ASP A 206 -5.19 -21.00 -1.23
CA ASP A 206 -4.06 -21.88 -0.87
C ASP A 206 -2.69 -21.20 -1.01
N TYR A 207 -2.51 -20.34 -2.01
CA TYR A 207 -1.27 -19.60 -2.23
C TYR A 207 -1.03 -18.51 -1.19
N ALA A 208 -2.01 -18.19 -0.36
CA ALA A 208 -1.88 -17.18 0.70
C ALA A 208 -1.38 -17.74 2.04
N ARG A 209 -1.04 -19.03 2.12
CA ARG A 209 -0.51 -19.66 3.35
C ARG A 209 0.74 -18.94 3.89
N ASP A 210 1.53 -18.39 2.98
CA ASP A 210 2.74 -17.63 3.30
C ASP A 210 2.53 -16.11 3.39
N ASN A 211 1.29 -15.64 3.38
CA ASN A 211 0.95 -14.24 3.45
C ASN A 211 1.44 -13.60 4.77
N ILE A 212 2.15 -12.49 4.64
CA ILE A 212 2.50 -11.65 5.80
C ILE A 212 1.39 -10.62 5.97
N MET A 213 0.68 -10.72 7.08
CA MET A 213 -0.47 -9.85 7.37
C MET A 213 -0.01 -8.50 7.90
N THR A 214 -0.60 -7.42 7.36
CA THR A 214 -0.48 -6.08 7.94
C THR A 214 -1.27 -5.97 9.26
N GLU A 215 -1.04 -4.91 10.05
CA GLU A 215 -1.88 -4.62 11.24
C GLU A 215 -3.36 -4.38 10.84
N TYR A 216 -3.59 -3.72 9.69
CA TYR A 216 -4.93 -3.49 9.14
C TYR A 216 -5.59 -4.80 8.74
N GLU A 217 -4.87 -5.67 8.06
CA GLU A 217 -5.34 -6.97 7.62
C GLU A 217 -5.79 -7.83 8.81
N LYS A 218 -4.96 -7.91 9.86
CA LYS A 218 -5.28 -8.63 11.11
C LYS A 218 -6.57 -8.09 11.75
N ASN A 219 -6.71 -6.75 11.79
CA ASN A 219 -7.89 -6.11 12.39
C ASN A 219 -9.16 -6.37 11.58
N PHE A 220 -9.13 -6.25 10.25
CA PHE A 220 -10.31 -6.47 9.40
C PHE A 220 -10.70 -7.95 9.33
N SER A 221 -9.73 -8.84 9.19
CA SER A 221 -9.99 -10.29 9.17
C SER A 221 -10.60 -10.79 10.49
N SER A 222 -10.17 -10.25 11.64
CA SER A 222 -10.77 -10.59 12.94
C SER A 222 -12.23 -10.15 13.08
N GLN A 223 -12.68 -9.23 12.22
CA GLN A 223 -14.07 -8.77 12.12
C GLN A 223 -14.86 -9.49 11.02
N GLY A 224 -14.28 -10.51 10.38
CA GLY A 224 -14.93 -11.26 9.28
C GLY A 224 -14.99 -10.49 7.96
N ILE A 225 -14.16 -9.46 7.78
CA ILE A 225 -14.08 -8.71 6.53
C ILE A 225 -13.09 -9.39 5.61
N ASN A 226 -13.54 -9.81 4.42
CA ASN A 226 -12.71 -10.44 3.41
C ASN A 226 -11.72 -9.44 2.81
N ILE A 227 -10.47 -9.90 2.62
CA ILE A 227 -9.40 -9.11 2.02
C ILE A 227 -9.30 -9.46 0.53
N LYS A 228 -9.47 -8.44 -0.31
CA LYS A 228 -9.29 -8.55 -1.76
C LYS A 228 -7.81 -8.43 -2.09
N SER A 229 -7.34 -9.21 -3.05
CA SER A 229 -5.97 -9.06 -3.54
C SER A 229 -5.85 -9.35 -5.04
N LEU A 230 -4.78 -8.84 -5.63
CA LEU A 230 -4.38 -9.13 -7.00
C LEU A 230 -2.85 -9.03 -7.14
N GLU A 231 -2.32 -9.67 -8.16
CA GLU A 231 -0.99 -9.41 -8.72
C GLU A 231 -1.13 -8.76 -10.09
N ALA A 232 -0.33 -7.74 -10.38
CA ALA A 232 -0.32 -7.05 -11.67
C ALA A 232 1.09 -6.98 -12.23
N ARG A 233 1.26 -7.33 -13.52
CA ARG A 233 2.54 -7.28 -14.25
C ARG A 233 2.41 -6.36 -15.44
N PRO A 234 3.39 -5.45 -15.67
CA PRO A 234 3.34 -4.60 -16.83
C PRO A 234 3.62 -5.42 -18.11
N ASN A 235 2.84 -5.17 -19.16
CA ASN A 235 3.18 -5.62 -20.50
C ASN A 235 4.13 -4.58 -21.12
N PHE A 236 5.34 -4.99 -21.48
CA PHE A 236 6.36 -4.16 -22.10
C PHE A 236 6.37 -4.35 -23.61
#